data_0f24481747e878d5ee910c80817bbc8a
#
_entry.id   0f24481747e878d5ee910c80817bbc8a
#
_cell.length_a   1.000
_cell.length_b   1.000
_cell.length_c   1.000
_cell.angle_alpha   90.00
_cell.angle_beta   90.00
_cell.angle_gamma   90.00
#
_symmetry.space_group_name_H-M   'P 1'
#
loop_
_entity.id
_entity.type
_entity.pdbx_description
1 polymer ?
#
loop_
_entity_poly.entity_id
_entity_poly.type
_entity_poly.pdbx_seq_one_letter_code
_entity_poly.pdbx_strand_id
1 'polypeptide(L)'
;MAHGNGVWRVVRGPFAGRTWREFGYLITGFPLGLLYFGLTVAGLAIGAGLLVTFLGVPLLAGVLAMGRGFGRVERARVRGLLGGRVGEPAPIRARKPGAFPAMGAVLKSGSAWRHVLYPVLHFPWAVFGFTLALVFWVCGWALLLYPLYFWAFPAFADQPGLIVFQNDGYAFYLDSPAAIAATAAAGLALTLATPWVIRALTTVDRVLVTSLLGPSRLDSRVSELESDRGAVVDTAAADLRRIERDLHDGAQARLVALAMDLGLAKEKLAEDPRSAARMVDEAHGEVKTALRELRDLARGIHPAVLTDRGLDAALSSVASRCAVPVKVAVELPERPSASVEGIAYFTVSELLQNVSKHARARTASVDVWRSGDRLLLQVTDDGRGGADARAGTGLAGLAGRLDAVDGALAVDSPAGGGTTVTAEVPWRA
;
A
#
# COMPACT_ATOMS: atom_id res chain seq x y z
N MET A 1 20.48 -42.94 -5.36
CA MET A 1 21.60 -41.96 -5.43
C MET A 1 21.32 -40.62 -4.72
N ALA A 2 20.33 -40.49 -3.81
CA ALA A 2 19.97 -39.23 -3.13
C ALA A 2 20.66 -38.98 -1.77
N HIS A 3 21.34 -39.96 -1.19
CA HIS A 3 21.95 -39.84 0.15
C HIS A 3 23.34 -39.18 0.17
N GLY A 4 24.08 -39.13 -0.94
CA GLY A 4 25.42 -38.52 -1.00
C GLY A 4 25.44 -36.99 -0.92
N ASN A 5 24.36 -36.31 -1.32
CA ASN A 5 24.32 -34.82 -1.35
C ASN A 5 24.14 -34.15 0.03
N GLY A 6 23.64 -34.87 1.03
CA GLY A 6 23.42 -34.35 2.38
C GLY A 6 24.72 -34.17 3.18
N VAL A 7 25.56 -35.20 3.20
CA VAL A 7 26.83 -35.20 3.95
C VAL A 7 27.79 -34.14 3.41
N TRP A 8 27.93 -34.03 2.10
CA TRP A 8 28.77 -32.99 1.46
C TRP A 8 28.33 -31.55 1.77
N ARG A 9 27.01 -31.30 1.94
CA ARG A 9 26.50 -29.98 2.37
C ARG A 9 26.88 -29.66 3.82
N VAL A 10 26.88 -30.65 4.70
CA VAL A 10 27.25 -30.49 6.10
C VAL A 10 28.74 -30.16 6.21
N VAL A 11 29.59 -30.96 5.57
CA VAL A 11 31.06 -30.80 5.63
C VAL A 11 31.53 -29.49 4.99
N ARG A 12 30.88 -29.01 3.93
CA ARG A 12 31.18 -27.73 3.29
C ARG A 12 30.54 -26.53 4.02
N GLY A 13 29.64 -26.77 4.96
CA GLY A 13 28.93 -25.73 5.70
C GLY A 13 29.82 -24.65 6.34
N PRO A 14 30.86 -25.03 7.12
CA PRO A 14 31.79 -24.07 7.74
C PRO A 14 32.58 -23.22 6.74
N PHE A 15 32.84 -23.76 5.54
CA PHE A 15 33.60 -23.09 4.48
C PHE A 15 32.73 -22.33 3.47
N ALA A 16 31.41 -22.40 3.60
CA ALA A 16 30.49 -21.75 2.67
C ALA A 16 30.58 -20.23 2.82
N GLY A 17 30.69 -19.51 1.71
CA GLY A 17 30.75 -18.04 1.70
C GLY A 17 29.56 -17.38 2.38
N ARG A 18 28.41 -18.06 2.46
CA ARG A 18 27.24 -17.62 3.23
C ARG A 18 27.54 -17.61 4.72
N THR A 19 28.16 -18.68 5.26
CA THR A 19 28.49 -18.78 6.69
C THR A 19 29.46 -17.68 7.11
N TRP A 20 30.45 -17.37 6.26
CA TRP A 20 31.40 -16.28 6.50
C TRP A 20 30.75 -14.90 6.48
N ARG A 21 29.79 -14.65 5.60
CA ARG A 21 29.04 -13.40 5.60
C ARG A 21 28.17 -13.26 6.84
N GLU A 22 27.47 -14.32 7.21
CA GLU A 22 26.63 -14.37 8.41
C GLU A 22 27.50 -14.22 9.69
N PHE A 23 28.69 -14.84 9.74
CA PHE A 23 29.66 -14.65 10.82
C PHE A 23 30.17 -13.22 10.89
N GLY A 24 30.59 -12.65 9.75
CA GLY A 24 31.00 -11.24 9.67
C GLY A 24 29.94 -10.28 10.12
N TYR A 25 28.65 -10.59 9.87
CA TYR A 25 27.51 -9.83 10.36
C TYR A 25 27.47 -9.84 11.90
N LEU A 26 27.59 -11.00 12.56
CA LEU A 26 27.58 -11.10 14.03
C LEU A 26 28.81 -10.41 14.64
N ILE A 27 29.99 -10.63 14.09
CA ILE A 27 31.25 -10.02 14.62
C ILE A 27 31.20 -8.49 14.55
N THR A 28 30.74 -7.93 13.43
CA THR A 28 30.60 -6.48 13.27
C THR A 28 29.38 -5.92 14.04
N GLY A 29 28.43 -6.77 14.38
CA GLY A 29 27.24 -6.42 15.15
C GLY A 29 27.54 -5.95 16.57
N PHE A 30 28.52 -6.56 17.24
CA PHE A 30 28.88 -6.21 18.61
C PHE A 30 29.46 -4.78 18.74
N PRO A 31 30.54 -4.39 18.03
CA PRO A 31 31.08 -3.02 18.15
C PRO A 31 30.08 -1.95 17.72
N LEU A 32 29.28 -2.21 16.69
CA LEU A 32 28.24 -1.29 16.25
C LEU A 32 27.11 -1.21 17.31
N GLY A 33 26.68 -2.34 17.86
CA GLY A 33 25.68 -2.40 18.91
C GLY A 33 26.11 -1.64 20.15
N LEU A 34 27.38 -1.78 20.56
CA LEU A 34 27.97 -1.03 21.68
C LEU A 34 27.95 0.48 21.43
N LEU A 35 28.36 0.90 20.22
CA LEU A 35 28.35 2.31 19.81
C LEU A 35 26.92 2.88 19.82
N TYR A 36 25.96 2.18 19.20
CA TYR A 36 24.58 2.62 19.12
C TYR A 36 23.92 2.69 20.48
N PHE A 37 24.12 1.68 21.32
CA PHE A 37 23.64 1.64 22.68
C PHE A 37 24.19 2.79 23.52
N GLY A 38 25.51 2.96 23.53
CA GLY A 38 26.17 4.02 24.31
C GLY A 38 25.69 5.42 23.92
N LEU A 39 25.67 5.73 22.60
CA LEU A 39 25.19 7.01 22.11
C LEU A 39 23.70 7.25 22.39
N THR A 40 22.89 6.20 22.29
CA THR A 40 21.45 6.29 22.55
C THR A 40 21.18 6.54 24.03
N VAL A 41 21.77 5.73 24.92
CA VAL A 41 21.54 5.86 26.37
C VAL A 41 22.09 7.19 26.90
N ALA A 42 23.32 7.56 26.53
CA ALA A 42 23.92 8.84 26.92
C ALA A 42 23.09 10.01 26.40
N GLY A 43 22.71 9.98 25.11
CA GLY A 43 21.91 11.04 24.50
C GLY A 43 20.52 11.19 25.14
N LEU A 44 19.85 10.07 25.46
CA LEU A 44 18.57 10.10 26.17
C LEU A 44 18.73 10.63 27.60
N ALA A 45 19.74 10.18 28.33
CA ALA A 45 20.00 10.64 29.71
C ALA A 45 20.29 12.16 29.76
N ILE A 46 21.19 12.64 28.90
CA ILE A 46 21.52 14.07 28.81
C ILE A 46 20.31 14.87 28.32
N GLY A 47 19.60 14.37 27.30
CA GLY A 47 18.43 15.04 26.75
C GLY A 47 17.29 15.15 27.78
N ALA A 48 17.04 14.11 28.55
CA ALA A 48 16.05 14.11 29.62
C ALA A 48 16.47 15.07 30.76
N GLY A 49 17.74 15.05 31.18
CA GLY A 49 18.26 15.94 32.21
C GLY A 49 18.19 17.43 31.82
N LEU A 50 18.39 17.73 30.54
CA LEU A 50 18.33 19.11 30.00
C LEU A 50 16.92 19.59 29.63
N LEU A 51 15.86 18.80 29.86
CA LEU A 51 14.49 19.24 29.58
C LEU A 51 14.10 20.52 30.37
N VAL A 52 14.65 20.67 31.58
CA VAL A 52 14.43 21.86 32.41
C VAL A 52 14.92 23.15 31.74
N THR A 53 15.94 23.06 30.90
CA THR A 53 16.54 24.19 30.19
C THR A 53 15.99 24.39 28.77
N PHE A 54 15.00 23.64 28.35
CA PHE A 54 14.49 23.56 26.97
C PHE A 54 15.52 23.07 25.94
N LEU A 55 16.82 23.01 26.26
CA LEU A 55 17.84 22.43 25.36
C LEU A 55 17.69 20.92 25.20
N GLY A 56 17.01 20.26 26.13
CA GLY A 56 16.72 18.84 26.05
C GLY A 56 15.83 18.45 24.87
N VAL A 57 14.90 19.33 24.47
CA VAL A 57 13.98 19.08 23.35
C VAL A 57 14.72 18.88 22.01
N PRO A 58 15.60 19.82 21.56
CA PRO A 58 16.38 19.61 20.36
C PRO A 58 17.36 18.44 20.45
N LEU A 59 17.94 18.19 21.65
CA LEU A 59 18.83 17.06 21.85
C LEU A 59 18.09 15.73 21.71
N LEU A 60 16.92 15.57 22.33
CA LEU A 60 16.08 14.36 22.20
C LEU A 60 15.64 14.16 20.73
N ALA A 61 15.25 15.22 20.05
CA ALA A 61 14.93 15.14 18.62
C ALA A 61 16.15 14.69 17.79
N GLY A 62 17.35 15.17 18.14
CA GLY A 62 18.61 14.73 17.52
C GLY A 62 18.92 13.26 17.77
N VAL A 63 18.71 12.76 19.00
CA VAL A 63 18.87 11.33 19.34
C VAL A 63 17.91 10.45 18.54
N LEU A 64 16.64 10.86 18.42
CA LEU A 64 15.66 10.15 17.61
C LEU A 64 16.02 10.16 16.11
N ALA A 65 16.53 11.26 15.60
CA ALA A 65 17.01 11.36 14.22
C ALA A 65 18.26 10.49 14.00
N MET A 66 19.18 10.45 14.97
CA MET A 66 20.37 9.59 14.97
C MET A 66 19.96 8.10 14.97
N GLY A 67 19.00 7.69 15.79
CA GLY A 67 18.46 6.33 15.78
C GLY A 67 17.94 5.90 14.40
N ARG A 68 17.32 6.80 13.64
CA ARG A 68 16.94 6.54 12.23
C ARG A 68 18.17 6.36 11.33
N GLY A 69 19.26 7.08 11.61
CA GLY A 69 20.56 6.89 10.96
C GLY A 69 21.11 5.49 11.20
N PHE A 70 21.11 5.02 12.45
CA PHE A 70 21.48 3.64 12.81
C PHE A 70 20.63 2.61 12.08
N GLY A 71 19.31 2.85 12.01
CA GLY A 71 18.41 2.00 11.25
C GLY A 71 18.75 1.90 9.76
N ARG A 72 19.25 2.98 9.11
CA ARG A 72 19.72 2.94 7.71
C ARG A 72 20.95 2.04 7.57
N VAL A 73 21.91 2.17 8.49
CA VAL A 73 23.13 1.35 8.48
C VAL A 73 22.77 -0.13 8.67
N GLU A 74 21.92 -0.46 9.65
CA GLU A 74 21.53 -1.84 9.91
C GLU A 74 20.77 -2.47 8.74
N ARG A 75 19.85 -1.75 8.13
CA ARG A 75 19.16 -2.24 6.92
C ARG A 75 20.14 -2.48 5.76
N ALA A 76 21.15 -1.62 5.61
CA ALA A 76 22.21 -1.80 4.60
C ALA A 76 23.07 -3.04 4.92
N ARG A 77 23.41 -3.29 6.20
CA ARG A 77 24.14 -4.48 6.65
C ARG A 77 23.33 -5.77 6.39
N VAL A 78 22.06 -5.79 6.76
CA VAL A 78 21.18 -6.94 6.48
C VAL A 78 21.10 -7.21 4.97
N ARG A 79 20.98 -6.17 4.15
CA ARG A 79 20.94 -6.29 2.69
C ARG A 79 22.24 -6.85 2.13
N GLY A 80 23.37 -6.33 2.55
CA GLY A 80 24.69 -6.69 2.02
C GLY A 80 25.19 -8.05 2.51
N LEU A 81 25.05 -8.35 3.81
CA LEU A 81 25.62 -9.54 4.43
C LEU A 81 24.63 -10.71 4.52
N LEU A 82 23.35 -10.44 4.82
CA LEU A 82 22.35 -11.49 4.99
C LEU A 82 21.46 -11.68 3.74
N GLY A 83 21.57 -10.84 2.70
CA GLY A 83 20.79 -10.94 1.46
C GLY A 83 19.29 -10.66 1.65
N GLY A 84 18.88 -10.06 2.79
CA GLY A 84 17.50 -9.73 3.10
C GLY A 84 17.12 -8.32 2.64
N ARG A 85 15.86 -8.10 2.27
CA ARG A 85 15.32 -6.75 2.01
C ARG A 85 14.45 -6.34 3.19
N VAL A 86 14.81 -5.25 3.85
CA VAL A 86 14.00 -4.61 4.88
C VAL A 86 13.47 -3.30 4.32
N GLY A 87 12.16 -3.13 4.32
CA GLY A 87 11.50 -1.91 3.82
C GLY A 87 11.95 -0.67 4.59
N GLU A 88 11.87 0.48 3.94
CA GLU A 88 12.17 1.76 4.58
C GLU A 88 10.93 2.28 5.32
N PRO A 89 11.09 2.80 6.53
CA PRO A 89 9.99 3.44 7.25
C PRO A 89 9.60 4.74 6.55
N ALA A 90 8.32 5.12 6.64
CA ALA A 90 7.81 6.35 6.06
C ALA A 90 8.62 7.59 6.50
N PRO A 91 8.81 8.56 5.61
CA PRO A 91 9.49 9.81 5.95
C PRO A 91 8.64 10.62 6.95
N ILE A 92 9.29 11.15 8.01
CA ILE A 92 8.60 12.03 8.95
C ILE A 92 8.48 13.40 8.29
N ARG A 93 7.23 13.82 8.02
CA ARG A 93 6.93 15.15 7.46
C ARG A 93 6.34 16.04 8.53
N ALA A 94 6.89 17.24 8.70
CA ALA A 94 6.28 18.27 9.53
C ALA A 94 5.13 18.93 8.75
N ARG A 95 4.02 19.23 9.45
CA ARG A 95 2.85 19.93 8.84
C ARG A 95 3.14 21.38 8.42
N LYS A 96 4.15 22.01 9.04
CA LYS A 96 4.58 23.37 8.74
C LYS A 96 6.08 23.40 8.53
N PRO A 97 6.62 24.28 7.67
CA PRO A 97 8.06 24.46 7.52
C PRO A 97 8.66 25.08 8.79
N GLY A 98 9.88 24.68 9.16
CA GLY A 98 10.62 25.23 10.30
C GLY A 98 11.22 24.13 11.20
N ALA A 99 12.25 24.51 11.97
CA ALA A 99 12.98 23.58 12.84
C ALA A 99 12.11 23.05 14.01
N PHE A 100 11.36 23.91 14.68
CA PHE A 100 10.49 23.52 15.80
C PHE A 100 9.38 22.54 15.39
N PRO A 101 8.60 22.79 14.31
CA PRO A 101 7.64 21.82 13.80
C PRO A 101 8.27 20.49 13.40
N ALA A 102 9.48 20.50 12.83
CA ALA A 102 10.20 19.30 12.47
C ALA A 102 10.62 18.47 13.70
N MET A 103 11.15 19.13 14.74
CA MET A 103 11.48 18.46 16.01
C MET A 103 10.21 17.87 16.67
N GLY A 104 9.12 18.62 16.69
CA GLY A 104 7.84 18.14 17.22
C GLY A 104 7.30 16.92 16.46
N ALA A 105 7.44 16.89 15.14
CA ALA A 105 7.07 15.75 14.31
C ALA A 105 7.92 14.49 14.63
N VAL A 106 9.23 14.66 14.82
CA VAL A 106 10.15 13.56 15.19
C VAL A 106 9.82 13.03 16.58
N LEU A 107 9.62 13.90 17.57
CA LEU A 107 9.31 13.51 18.94
C LEU A 107 7.96 12.77 19.07
N LYS A 108 6.98 13.13 18.25
CA LYS A 108 5.66 12.47 18.21
C LYS A 108 5.64 11.19 17.35
N SER A 109 6.71 10.91 16.62
CA SER A 109 6.77 9.78 15.70
C SER A 109 7.03 8.46 16.44
N GLY A 110 6.06 7.55 16.45
CA GLY A 110 6.23 6.20 16.99
C GLY A 110 7.32 5.39 16.26
N SER A 111 7.55 5.64 14.96
CA SER A 111 8.62 5.00 14.22
C SER A 111 10.01 5.46 14.70
N ALA A 112 10.18 6.74 15.07
CA ALA A 112 11.43 7.25 15.61
C ALA A 112 11.77 6.62 16.98
N TRP A 113 10.78 6.45 17.85
CA TRP A 113 10.95 5.78 19.13
C TRP A 113 11.30 4.29 18.99
N ARG A 114 10.73 3.58 18.02
CA ARG A 114 11.12 2.19 17.72
C ARG A 114 12.60 2.08 17.31
N HIS A 115 13.10 3.06 16.54
CA HIS A 115 14.50 3.10 16.14
C HIS A 115 15.45 3.35 17.35
N VAL A 116 15.00 4.06 18.36
CA VAL A 116 15.74 4.26 19.62
C VAL A 116 15.65 3.02 20.52
N LEU A 117 14.53 2.31 20.49
CA LEU A 117 14.37 1.06 21.23
C LEU A 117 15.26 -0.07 20.67
N TYR A 118 15.53 -0.05 19.36
CA TYR A 118 16.34 -1.07 18.70
C TYR A 118 17.74 -1.22 19.33
N PRO A 119 18.59 -0.19 19.50
CA PRO A 119 19.89 -0.33 20.15
C PRO A 119 19.83 -0.94 21.56
N VAL A 120 18.78 -0.59 22.32
CA VAL A 120 18.61 -1.09 23.69
C VAL A 120 18.30 -2.58 23.72
N LEU A 121 17.43 -3.06 22.84
CA LEU A 121 17.07 -4.48 22.75
C LEU A 121 18.13 -5.30 22.01
N HIS A 122 18.75 -4.71 21.00
CA HIS A 122 19.74 -5.40 20.18
C HIS A 122 21.08 -5.58 20.89
N PHE A 123 21.52 -4.65 21.75
CA PHE A 123 22.84 -4.73 22.39
C PHE A 123 23.07 -6.01 23.21
N PRO A 124 22.20 -6.40 24.16
CA PRO A 124 22.35 -7.68 24.87
C PRO A 124 22.38 -8.89 23.92
N TRP A 125 21.56 -8.86 22.89
CA TRP A 125 21.54 -9.90 21.86
C TRP A 125 22.84 -9.92 21.03
N ALA A 126 23.38 -8.76 20.65
CA ALA A 126 24.64 -8.64 19.92
C ALA A 126 25.81 -9.18 20.74
N VAL A 127 25.85 -8.91 22.06
CA VAL A 127 26.86 -9.49 22.99
C VAL A 127 26.74 -11.01 22.99
N PHE A 128 25.53 -11.53 23.21
CA PHE A 128 25.28 -12.98 23.23
C PHE A 128 25.67 -13.65 21.91
N GLY A 129 25.20 -13.10 20.78
CA GLY A 129 25.44 -13.63 19.45
C GLY A 129 26.92 -13.59 19.07
N PHE A 130 27.62 -12.49 19.37
CA PHE A 130 29.07 -12.37 19.19
C PHE A 130 29.82 -13.41 19.98
N THR A 131 29.55 -13.51 21.29
CA THR A 131 30.22 -14.45 22.18
C THR A 131 30.01 -15.90 21.73
N LEU A 132 28.75 -16.25 21.46
CA LEU A 132 28.43 -17.62 21.07
C LEU A 132 29.05 -17.99 19.72
N ALA A 133 28.98 -17.09 18.73
CA ALA A 133 29.59 -17.29 17.42
C ALA A 133 31.12 -17.44 17.53
N LEU A 134 31.76 -16.61 18.34
CA LEU A 134 33.21 -16.68 18.58
C LEU A 134 33.62 -17.96 19.29
N VAL A 135 32.90 -18.34 20.36
CA VAL A 135 33.17 -19.58 21.11
C VAL A 135 33.03 -20.80 20.21
N PHE A 136 31.96 -20.93 19.47
CA PHE A 136 31.76 -22.05 18.55
C PHE A 136 32.85 -22.11 17.47
N TRP A 137 33.24 -20.96 16.96
CA TRP A 137 34.28 -20.89 15.92
C TRP A 137 35.68 -21.20 16.48
N VAL A 138 36.08 -20.51 17.55
CA VAL A 138 37.42 -20.65 18.12
C VAL A 138 37.59 -22.03 18.79
N CYS A 139 36.65 -22.41 19.68
CA CYS A 139 36.74 -23.70 20.37
C CYS A 139 36.56 -24.87 19.40
N GLY A 140 35.67 -24.74 18.40
CA GLY A 140 35.50 -25.76 17.38
C GLY A 140 36.80 -26.08 16.65
N TRP A 141 37.50 -25.06 16.16
CA TRP A 141 38.80 -25.24 15.51
C TRP A 141 39.92 -25.62 16.48
N ALA A 142 39.98 -25.05 17.67
CA ALA A 142 41.00 -25.38 18.66
C ALA A 142 40.90 -26.87 19.04
N LEU A 143 39.70 -27.36 19.35
CA LEU A 143 39.54 -28.77 19.73
C LEU A 143 39.75 -29.71 18.53
N LEU A 144 39.33 -29.36 17.33
CA LEU A 144 39.53 -30.16 16.11
C LEU A 144 41.01 -30.32 15.78
N LEU A 145 41.80 -29.24 15.94
CA LEU A 145 43.23 -29.25 15.63
C LEU A 145 44.08 -29.68 16.83
N TYR A 146 43.46 -30.03 17.96
CA TYR A 146 44.19 -30.46 19.18
C TYR A 146 45.25 -31.56 18.91
N PRO A 147 45.01 -32.60 18.14
CA PRO A 147 46.03 -33.62 17.82
C PRO A 147 47.28 -33.03 17.14
N LEU A 148 47.18 -31.91 16.42
CA LEU A 148 48.29 -31.29 15.71
C LEU A 148 49.21 -30.49 16.63
N TYR A 149 48.71 -29.93 17.73
CA TYR A 149 49.46 -29.11 18.66
C TYR A 149 49.56 -29.71 20.08
N PHE A 150 49.00 -30.90 20.30
CA PHE A 150 49.08 -31.64 21.58
C PHE A 150 50.52 -31.74 22.11
N TRP A 151 51.50 -31.99 21.26
CA TRP A 151 52.90 -32.12 21.56
C TRP A 151 53.50 -30.85 22.23
N ALA A 152 52.89 -29.70 22.02
CA ALA A 152 53.38 -28.46 22.61
C ALA A 152 53.21 -28.39 24.12
N PHE A 153 52.24 -29.09 24.70
CA PHE A 153 52.02 -29.10 26.17
C PHE A 153 53.20 -29.73 26.91
N PRO A 154 53.65 -30.95 26.60
CA PRO A 154 54.82 -31.49 27.27
C PRO A 154 56.12 -30.77 26.86
N ALA A 155 56.20 -30.15 25.68
CA ALA A 155 57.42 -29.50 25.23
C ALA A 155 57.67 -28.12 25.87
N PHE A 156 56.60 -27.34 26.11
CA PHE A 156 56.71 -25.93 26.53
C PHE A 156 55.96 -25.56 27.82
N ALA A 157 55.02 -26.39 28.28
CA ALA A 157 54.21 -26.11 29.44
C ALA A 157 54.46 -27.03 30.62
N ASP A 158 55.33 -28.04 30.46
CA ASP A 158 55.67 -29.07 31.47
C ASP A 158 54.42 -29.86 31.98
N GLN A 159 53.44 -30.01 31.04
CA GLN A 159 52.16 -30.65 31.32
C GLN A 159 51.92 -31.78 30.36
N PRO A 160 51.33 -32.92 30.78
CA PRO A 160 51.10 -34.05 29.88
C PRO A 160 50.09 -33.81 28.78
N GLY A 161 49.26 -32.76 28.94
CA GLY A 161 48.22 -32.37 27.96
C GLY A 161 47.39 -31.20 28.47
N LEU A 162 46.27 -30.90 27.75
CA LEU A 162 45.32 -29.85 28.17
C LEU A 162 44.60 -30.25 29.47
N ILE A 163 44.62 -29.39 30.50
CA ILE A 163 43.90 -29.56 31.74
C ILE A 163 42.42 -29.25 31.55
N VAL A 164 41.56 -30.23 31.83
CA VAL A 164 40.11 -30.05 31.82
C VAL A 164 39.61 -29.71 33.23
N PHE A 165 40.18 -30.34 34.23
CA PHE A 165 39.77 -30.16 35.60
C PHE A 165 40.97 -30.36 36.53
N GLN A 166 41.10 -29.48 37.52
CA GLN A 166 42.11 -29.62 38.59
C GLN A 166 41.45 -29.26 39.91
N ASN A 167 41.55 -30.17 40.90
CA ASN A 167 41.11 -29.96 42.25
C ASN A 167 41.98 -30.74 43.22
N ASP A 168 42.37 -30.18 44.36
CA ASP A 168 43.02 -30.76 45.55
C ASP A 168 43.76 -32.10 45.34
N GLY A 169 44.71 -32.15 44.41
CA GLY A 169 45.54 -33.35 44.16
C GLY A 169 45.11 -34.20 42.99
N TYR A 170 44.01 -33.91 42.30
CA TYR A 170 43.60 -34.56 41.09
C TYR A 170 43.59 -33.61 39.91
N ALA A 171 44.35 -33.91 38.86
CA ALA A 171 44.28 -33.19 37.61
C ALA A 171 43.93 -34.20 36.49
N PHE A 172 42.91 -33.85 35.69
CA PHE A 172 42.51 -34.62 34.53
C PHE A 172 43.06 -33.95 33.26
N TYR A 173 43.97 -34.68 32.60
CA TYR A 173 44.61 -34.26 31.36
C TYR A 173 44.05 -34.98 30.17
N LEU A 174 44.01 -34.32 29.02
CA LEU A 174 43.66 -34.91 27.74
C LEU A 174 44.96 -35.39 27.04
N ASP A 175 45.58 -36.44 27.58
CA ASP A 175 46.88 -36.95 27.18
C ASP A 175 46.85 -38.36 26.54
N SER A 176 45.79 -39.12 26.82
CA SER A 176 45.62 -40.45 26.23
C SER A 176 45.19 -40.38 24.76
N PRO A 177 45.57 -41.33 23.91
CA PRO A 177 45.14 -41.37 22.49
C PRO A 177 43.62 -41.32 22.34
N ALA A 178 42.90 -41.98 23.26
CA ALA A 178 41.43 -41.98 23.24
C ALA A 178 40.87 -40.56 23.61
N ALA A 179 41.46 -39.89 24.59
CA ALA A 179 41.05 -38.52 24.98
C ALA A 179 41.35 -37.51 23.86
N ILE A 180 42.52 -37.63 23.18
CA ILE A 180 42.88 -36.79 22.05
C ILE A 180 41.90 -36.99 20.89
N ALA A 181 41.57 -38.26 20.54
CA ALA A 181 40.62 -38.58 19.51
C ALA A 181 39.19 -38.07 19.85
N ALA A 182 38.75 -38.25 21.08
CA ALA A 182 37.45 -37.75 21.56
C ALA A 182 37.36 -36.23 21.48
N THR A 183 38.45 -35.51 21.89
CA THR A 183 38.54 -34.06 21.80
C THR A 183 38.44 -33.55 20.34
N ALA A 184 39.17 -34.22 19.42
CA ALA A 184 39.08 -33.90 18.01
C ALA A 184 37.69 -34.16 17.43
N ALA A 185 37.03 -35.28 17.83
CA ALA A 185 35.66 -35.59 17.43
C ALA A 185 34.66 -34.55 17.94
N ALA A 186 34.81 -34.10 19.20
CA ALA A 186 34.00 -33.04 19.77
C ALA A 186 34.21 -31.69 19.01
N GLY A 187 35.47 -31.35 18.71
CA GLY A 187 35.82 -30.21 17.89
C GLY A 187 35.23 -30.25 16.48
N LEU A 188 35.24 -31.43 15.84
CA LEU A 188 34.59 -31.64 14.55
C LEU A 188 33.08 -31.41 14.64
N ALA A 189 32.42 -31.99 15.64
CA ALA A 189 30.98 -31.82 15.83
C ALA A 189 30.63 -30.33 16.06
N LEU A 190 31.41 -29.61 16.85
CA LEU A 190 31.21 -28.17 17.12
C LEU A 190 31.41 -27.36 15.85
N THR A 191 32.48 -27.61 15.09
CA THR A 191 32.77 -26.94 13.83
C THR A 191 31.67 -27.18 12.78
N LEU A 192 31.17 -28.40 12.68
CA LEU A 192 30.05 -28.71 11.79
C LEU A 192 28.74 -28.11 12.25
N ALA A 193 28.49 -27.93 13.56
CA ALA A 193 27.30 -27.27 14.11
C ALA A 193 27.29 -25.75 13.94
N THR A 194 28.48 -25.13 13.86
CA THR A 194 28.65 -23.67 13.78
C THR A 194 27.76 -22.98 12.73
N PRO A 195 27.61 -23.45 11.48
CA PRO A 195 26.76 -22.80 10.49
C PRO A 195 25.28 -22.73 10.91
N TRP A 196 24.78 -23.73 11.62
CA TRP A 196 23.38 -23.73 12.08
C TRP A 196 23.19 -22.75 13.25
N VAL A 197 24.13 -22.70 14.19
CA VAL A 197 24.12 -21.75 15.30
C VAL A 197 24.16 -20.31 14.76
N ILE A 198 25.09 -20.00 13.86
CA ILE A 198 25.20 -18.68 13.21
C ILE A 198 23.88 -18.31 12.50
N ARG A 199 23.26 -19.25 11.76
CA ARG A 199 21.97 -19.00 11.11
C ARG A 199 20.85 -18.74 12.08
N ALA A 200 20.77 -19.48 13.18
CA ALA A 200 19.77 -19.25 14.21
C ALA A 200 19.90 -17.84 14.80
N LEU A 201 21.13 -17.43 15.16
CA LEU A 201 21.42 -16.11 15.69
C LEU A 201 21.07 -14.99 14.69
N THR A 202 21.51 -15.10 13.44
CA THR A 202 21.22 -14.10 12.42
C THR A 202 19.74 -14.04 12.01
N THR A 203 18.99 -15.14 12.22
CA THR A 203 17.54 -15.14 12.02
C THR A 203 16.84 -14.28 13.05
N VAL A 204 17.23 -14.37 14.32
CA VAL A 204 16.69 -13.50 15.37
C VAL A 204 17.05 -12.04 15.11
N ASP A 205 18.31 -11.76 14.74
CA ASP A 205 18.71 -10.40 14.32
C ASP A 205 17.85 -9.86 13.19
N ARG A 206 17.61 -10.67 12.17
CA ARG A 206 16.74 -10.28 11.05
C ARG A 206 15.33 -9.94 11.52
N VAL A 207 14.76 -10.73 12.44
CA VAL A 207 13.45 -10.44 13.04
C VAL A 207 13.48 -9.12 13.81
N LEU A 208 14.50 -8.87 14.63
CA LEU A 208 14.66 -7.62 15.37
C LEU A 208 14.74 -6.41 14.41
N VAL A 209 15.57 -6.50 13.38
CA VAL A 209 15.71 -5.42 12.38
C VAL A 209 14.42 -5.20 11.62
N THR A 210 13.74 -6.26 11.16
CA THR A 210 12.50 -6.11 10.39
C THR A 210 11.35 -5.55 11.23
N SER A 211 11.22 -5.99 12.48
CA SER A 211 10.14 -5.57 13.37
C SER A 211 10.31 -4.15 13.91
N LEU A 212 11.55 -3.75 14.24
CA LEU A 212 11.82 -2.45 14.87
C LEU A 212 12.23 -1.36 13.88
N LEU A 213 12.99 -1.72 12.82
CA LEU A 213 13.54 -0.77 11.87
C LEU A 213 12.81 -0.76 10.51
N GLY A 214 11.89 -1.69 10.29
CA GLY A 214 11.03 -1.73 9.12
C GLY A 214 9.81 -0.81 9.22
N PRO A 215 9.01 -0.70 8.13
CA PRO A 215 7.75 0.04 8.14
C PRO A 215 6.78 -0.55 9.16
N SER A 216 5.99 0.28 9.81
CA SER A 216 4.91 -0.21 10.67
C SER A 216 3.70 -0.62 9.83
N ARG A 217 2.86 -1.51 10.37
CA ARG A 217 1.58 -1.87 9.72
C ARG A 217 0.70 -0.64 9.50
N LEU A 218 0.75 0.33 10.41
CA LEU A 218 0.02 1.59 10.29
C LEU A 218 0.60 2.47 9.17
N ASP A 219 1.94 2.58 9.08
CA ASP A 219 2.59 3.36 8.02
C ASP A 219 2.28 2.76 6.64
N SER A 220 2.26 1.42 6.51
CA SER A 220 1.91 0.74 5.27
C SER A 220 0.44 1.01 4.88
N ARG A 221 -0.46 0.92 5.85
CA ARG A 221 -1.90 1.19 5.66
C ARG A 221 -2.17 2.64 5.24
N VAL A 222 -1.52 3.60 5.90
CA VAL A 222 -1.63 5.03 5.54
C VAL A 222 -1.08 5.28 4.13
N SER A 223 0.06 4.70 3.78
CA SER A 223 0.63 4.83 2.43
C SER A 223 -0.26 4.20 1.35
N GLU A 224 -0.90 3.09 1.64
CA GLU A 224 -1.86 2.42 0.76
C GLU A 224 -3.10 3.32 0.53
N LEU A 225 -3.71 3.81 1.61
CA LEU A 225 -4.85 4.73 1.54
C LEU A 225 -4.52 6.06 0.84
N GLU A 226 -3.32 6.61 1.05
CA GLU A 226 -2.86 7.83 0.35
C GLU A 226 -2.64 7.57 -1.15
N SER A 227 -2.13 6.38 -1.51
CA SER A 227 -1.95 5.96 -2.91
C SER A 227 -3.31 5.79 -3.61
N ASP A 228 -4.24 5.11 -2.97
CA ASP A 228 -5.59 4.86 -3.50
C ASP A 228 -6.35 6.17 -3.68
N ARG A 229 -6.27 7.08 -2.69
CA ARG A 229 -6.84 8.43 -2.79
C ARG A 229 -6.21 9.23 -3.92
N GLY A 230 -4.89 9.13 -4.11
CA GLY A 230 -4.19 9.79 -5.23
C GLY A 230 -4.69 9.26 -6.58
N ALA A 231 -4.83 7.96 -6.74
CA ALA A 231 -5.32 7.34 -7.96
C ALA A 231 -6.76 7.77 -8.30
N VAL A 232 -7.64 7.86 -7.31
CA VAL A 232 -9.03 8.35 -7.49
C VAL A 232 -9.06 9.80 -7.94
N VAL A 233 -8.25 10.67 -7.32
CA VAL A 233 -8.16 12.09 -7.68
C VAL A 233 -7.61 12.26 -9.11
N ASP A 234 -6.57 11.51 -9.47
CA ASP A 234 -5.97 11.57 -10.80
C ASP A 234 -6.93 11.08 -11.88
N THR A 235 -7.70 10.03 -11.60
CA THR A 235 -8.74 9.51 -12.50
C THR A 235 -9.86 10.52 -12.69
N ALA A 236 -10.36 11.12 -11.61
CA ALA A 236 -11.38 12.17 -11.70
C ALA A 236 -10.90 13.40 -12.49
N ALA A 237 -9.65 13.82 -12.29
CA ALA A 237 -9.04 14.93 -13.04
C ALA A 237 -8.83 14.59 -14.51
N ALA A 238 -8.55 13.34 -14.86
CA ALA A 238 -8.44 12.88 -16.25
C ALA A 238 -9.80 12.84 -16.94
N ASP A 239 -10.84 12.39 -16.24
CA ASP A 239 -12.22 12.39 -16.74
C ASP A 239 -12.75 13.81 -16.98
N LEU A 240 -12.50 14.73 -16.05
CA LEU A 240 -12.86 16.14 -16.24
C LEU A 240 -12.19 16.75 -17.47
N ARG A 241 -10.90 16.50 -17.67
CA ARG A 241 -10.16 16.99 -18.85
C ARG A 241 -10.66 16.38 -20.15
N ARG A 242 -11.13 15.12 -20.11
CA ARG A 242 -11.75 14.48 -21.28
C ARG A 242 -13.09 15.14 -21.60
N ILE A 243 -13.95 15.32 -20.60
CA ILE A 243 -15.25 15.97 -20.77
C ILE A 243 -15.09 17.40 -21.27
N GLU A 244 -14.14 18.18 -20.72
CA GLU A 244 -13.83 19.54 -21.19
C GLU A 244 -13.43 19.56 -22.67
N ARG A 245 -12.60 18.62 -23.11
CA ARG A 245 -12.17 18.52 -24.51
C ARG A 245 -13.32 18.13 -25.42
N ASP A 246 -14.08 17.10 -25.05
CA ASP A 246 -15.22 16.63 -25.85
C ASP A 246 -16.30 17.72 -25.97
N LEU A 247 -16.52 18.51 -24.92
CA LEU A 247 -17.40 19.66 -24.91
C LEU A 247 -16.89 20.77 -25.84
N HIS A 248 -15.60 21.09 -25.74
CA HIS A 248 -14.98 22.13 -26.54
C HIS A 248 -15.00 21.80 -28.05
N ASP A 249 -14.58 20.56 -28.39
CA ASP A 249 -14.49 20.11 -29.78
C ASP A 249 -15.89 19.95 -30.41
N GLY A 250 -16.86 19.43 -29.63
CA GLY A 250 -18.26 19.34 -30.07
C GLY A 250 -18.93 20.70 -30.27
N ALA A 251 -18.68 21.65 -29.38
CA ALA A 251 -19.20 23.02 -29.49
C ALA A 251 -18.57 23.77 -30.69
N GLN A 252 -17.26 23.64 -30.90
CA GLN A 252 -16.56 24.28 -32.01
C GLN A 252 -17.06 23.77 -33.37
N ALA A 253 -17.21 22.44 -33.54
CA ALA A 253 -17.68 21.86 -34.80
C ALA A 253 -19.09 22.39 -35.18
N ARG A 254 -19.99 22.50 -34.21
CA ARG A 254 -21.35 23.01 -34.43
C ARG A 254 -21.39 24.51 -34.72
N LEU A 255 -20.56 25.31 -34.04
CA LEU A 255 -20.46 26.75 -34.34
C LEU A 255 -19.93 27.01 -35.74
N VAL A 256 -18.99 26.19 -36.22
CA VAL A 256 -18.47 26.30 -37.58
C VAL A 256 -19.55 25.94 -38.62
N ALA A 257 -20.29 24.85 -38.41
CA ALA A 257 -21.40 24.46 -39.31
C ALA A 257 -22.47 25.56 -39.38
N LEU A 258 -22.89 26.07 -38.22
CA LEU A 258 -23.85 27.18 -38.12
C LEU A 258 -23.39 28.46 -38.85
N ALA A 259 -22.10 28.80 -38.71
CA ALA A 259 -21.54 29.95 -39.42
C ALA A 259 -21.57 29.77 -40.94
N MET A 260 -21.36 28.53 -41.45
CA MET A 260 -21.48 28.19 -42.86
C MET A 260 -22.92 28.30 -43.36
N ASP A 261 -23.89 27.75 -42.62
CA ASP A 261 -25.31 27.78 -42.96
C ASP A 261 -25.86 29.20 -43.02
N LEU A 262 -25.48 30.05 -42.06
CA LEU A 262 -25.80 31.48 -42.05
C LEU A 262 -25.11 32.24 -43.20
N GLY A 263 -23.87 31.83 -43.58
CA GLY A 263 -23.17 32.38 -44.73
C GLY A 263 -23.91 32.10 -46.04
N LEU A 264 -24.33 30.85 -46.27
CA LEU A 264 -25.12 30.43 -47.42
C LEU A 264 -26.49 31.08 -47.45
N ALA A 265 -27.16 31.22 -46.29
CA ALA A 265 -28.44 31.91 -46.22
C ALA A 265 -28.31 33.39 -46.64
N LYS A 266 -27.23 34.07 -46.22
CA LYS A 266 -26.93 35.47 -46.60
C LYS A 266 -26.68 35.62 -48.11
N GLU A 267 -25.98 34.68 -48.71
CA GLU A 267 -25.70 34.68 -50.15
C GLU A 267 -26.99 34.49 -50.97
N LYS A 268 -27.86 33.56 -50.55
CA LYS A 268 -29.17 33.31 -51.19
C LYS A 268 -30.19 34.41 -50.93
N LEU A 269 -29.98 35.31 -49.99
CA LEU A 269 -30.98 36.37 -49.65
C LEU A 269 -31.31 37.26 -50.81
N ALA A 270 -30.37 37.51 -51.74
CA ALA A 270 -30.54 38.34 -52.92
C ALA A 270 -31.23 37.60 -54.08
N GLU A 271 -31.13 36.27 -54.22
CA GLU A 271 -31.60 35.46 -55.31
C GLU A 271 -32.96 34.79 -54.98
N ASP A 272 -33.10 34.22 -53.78
CA ASP A 272 -34.31 33.54 -53.30
C ASP A 272 -34.56 33.86 -51.82
N PRO A 273 -35.24 34.96 -51.50
CA PRO A 273 -35.52 35.35 -50.10
C PRO A 273 -36.32 34.32 -49.28
N ARG A 274 -37.16 33.51 -49.95
CA ARG A 274 -37.94 32.48 -49.27
C ARG A 274 -37.08 31.27 -48.83
N SER A 275 -36.12 30.88 -49.69
CA SER A 275 -35.17 29.82 -49.33
C SER A 275 -34.21 30.29 -48.25
N ALA A 276 -33.73 31.53 -48.31
CA ALA A 276 -32.87 32.12 -47.28
C ALA A 276 -33.56 32.18 -45.92
N ALA A 277 -34.85 32.58 -45.86
CA ALA A 277 -35.63 32.59 -44.65
C ALA A 277 -35.74 31.19 -43.98
N ARG A 278 -35.98 30.15 -44.77
CA ARG A 278 -36.02 28.75 -44.27
C ARG A 278 -34.67 28.32 -43.67
N MET A 279 -33.56 28.61 -44.34
CA MET A 279 -32.22 28.32 -43.85
C MET A 279 -31.91 29.01 -42.51
N VAL A 280 -32.35 30.24 -42.36
CA VAL A 280 -32.21 30.98 -41.07
C VAL A 280 -33.05 30.34 -39.98
N ASP A 281 -34.27 29.89 -40.28
CA ASP A 281 -35.15 29.20 -39.32
C ASP A 281 -34.58 27.84 -38.90
N GLU A 282 -34.00 27.09 -39.84
CA GLU A 282 -33.29 25.82 -39.57
C GLU A 282 -32.08 26.05 -38.69
N ALA A 283 -31.21 27.01 -39.02
CA ALA A 283 -30.04 27.38 -38.23
C ALA A 283 -30.43 27.82 -36.80
N HIS A 284 -31.52 28.60 -36.67
CA HIS A 284 -32.04 28.98 -35.34
C HIS A 284 -32.54 27.79 -34.52
N GLY A 285 -33.16 26.81 -35.18
CA GLY A 285 -33.57 25.53 -34.59
C GLY A 285 -32.38 24.72 -34.04
N GLU A 286 -31.30 24.65 -34.82
CA GLU A 286 -30.06 23.98 -34.44
C GLU A 286 -29.38 24.66 -33.27
N VAL A 287 -29.30 26.00 -33.20
CA VAL A 287 -28.79 26.75 -32.03
C VAL A 287 -29.56 26.39 -30.77
N LYS A 288 -30.90 26.38 -30.85
CA LYS A 288 -31.74 26.05 -29.69
C LYS A 288 -31.49 24.63 -29.19
N THR A 289 -31.23 23.70 -30.11
CA THR A 289 -30.92 22.30 -29.75
C THR A 289 -29.54 22.20 -29.15
N ALA A 290 -28.51 22.80 -29.73
CA ALA A 290 -27.16 22.83 -29.20
C ALA A 290 -27.09 23.49 -27.83
N LEU A 291 -27.80 24.59 -27.59
CA LEU A 291 -27.89 25.22 -26.29
C LEU A 291 -28.58 24.36 -25.24
N ARG A 292 -29.57 23.54 -25.61
CA ARG A 292 -30.19 22.57 -24.69
C ARG A 292 -29.20 21.47 -24.36
N GLU A 293 -28.51 20.88 -25.32
CA GLU A 293 -27.51 19.83 -25.08
C GLU A 293 -26.35 20.33 -24.24
N LEU A 294 -25.82 21.54 -24.48
CA LEU A 294 -24.80 22.16 -23.65
C LEU A 294 -25.26 22.41 -22.21
N ARG A 295 -26.52 22.84 -22.04
CA ARG A 295 -27.09 22.99 -20.69
C ARG A 295 -27.30 21.64 -20.00
N ASP A 296 -27.69 20.62 -20.73
CA ASP A 296 -27.90 19.27 -20.19
C ASP A 296 -26.55 18.62 -19.82
N LEU A 297 -25.51 18.85 -20.61
CA LEU A 297 -24.13 18.47 -20.28
C LEU A 297 -23.57 19.23 -19.05
N ALA A 298 -23.74 20.56 -19.02
CA ALA A 298 -23.32 21.38 -17.89
C ALA A 298 -24.09 21.07 -16.59
N ARG A 299 -25.37 20.68 -16.72
CA ARG A 299 -26.21 20.23 -15.59
C ARG A 299 -25.90 18.79 -15.15
N GLY A 300 -25.22 18.01 -15.97
CA GLY A 300 -24.74 16.66 -15.63
C GLY A 300 -23.71 16.63 -14.51
N ILE A 301 -23.15 17.79 -14.10
CA ILE A 301 -22.13 17.84 -13.04
C ILE A 301 -22.74 17.86 -11.63
N HIS A 302 -23.91 18.47 -11.43
CA HIS A 302 -24.74 18.38 -10.20
C HIS A 302 -26.05 19.13 -10.42
N PRO A 303 -27.20 18.46 -10.61
CA PRO A 303 -28.45 19.16 -10.89
C PRO A 303 -28.92 20.01 -9.70
N ALA A 304 -29.25 21.26 -9.94
CA ALA A 304 -29.75 22.16 -8.90
C ALA A 304 -30.98 21.55 -8.18
N VAL A 305 -31.82 20.81 -8.91
CA VAL A 305 -32.99 20.11 -8.37
C VAL A 305 -32.61 19.06 -7.32
N LEU A 306 -31.45 18.40 -7.45
CA LEU A 306 -30.96 17.43 -6.49
C LEU A 306 -30.56 18.14 -5.18
N THR A 307 -29.87 19.27 -5.29
CA THR A 307 -29.49 20.09 -4.12
C THR A 307 -30.69 20.66 -3.40
N ASP A 308 -31.64 21.24 -4.16
CA ASP A 308 -32.75 22.01 -3.61
C ASP A 308 -33.92 21.12 -3.13
N ARG A 309 -34.24 20.05 -3.87
CA ARG A 309 -35.42 19.20 -3.64
C ARG A 309 -35.13 17.74 -3.32
N GLY A 310 -33.86 17.33 -3.34
CA GLY A 310 -33.45 15.96 -3.01
C GLY A 310 -33.66 14.96 -4.13
N LEU A 311 -33.37 13.69 -3.80
CA LEU A 311 -33.28 12.60 -4.75
C LEU A 311 -34.61 12.27 -5.45
N ASP A 312 -35.73 12.28 -4.72
CA ASP A 312 -37.05 11.96 -5.28
C ASP A 312 -37.45 12.92 -6.42
N ALA A 313 -37.38 14.22 -6.18
CA ALA A 313 -37.70 15.22 -7.19
C ALA A 313 -36.74 15.18 -8.39
N ALA A 314 -35.46 14.90 -8.12
CA ALA A 314 -34.45 14.78 -9.15
C ALA A 314 -34.68 13.55 -10.06
N LEU A 315 -34.97 12.39 -9.48
CA LEU A 315 -35.27 11.15 -10.22
C LEU A 315 -36.58 11.25 -10.97
N SER A 316 -37.62 11.86 -10.41
CA SER A 316 -38.88 12.15 -11.10
C SER A 316 -38.67 13.03 -12.33
N SER A 317 -37.76 14.01 -12.23
CA SER A 317 -37.37 14.87 -13.38
C SER A 317 -36.62 14.11 -14.47
N VAL A 318 -35.79 13.11 -14.14
CA VAL A 318 -35.13 12.23 -15.11
C VAL A 318 -36.14 11.28 -15.75
N ALA A 319 -37.02 10.68 -14.93
CA ALA A 319 -38.06 9.76 -15.36
C ALA A 319 -39.00 10.39 -16.39
N SER A 320 -39.40 11.66 -16.20
CA SER A 320 -40.27 12.39 -17.13
C SER A 320 -39.67 12.62 -18.53
N ARG A 321 -38.37 12.45 -18.69
CA ARG A 321 -37.65 12.57 -19.98
C ARG A 321 -37.34 11.22 -20.62
N CYS A 322 -37.65 10.11 -19.96
CA CYS A 322 -37.47 8.79 -20.53
C CYS A 322 -38.42 8.55 -21.71
N ALA A 323 -37.99 7.76 -22.71
CA ALA A 323 -38.76 7.46 -23.88
C ALA A 323 -40.03 6.61 -23.60
N VAL A 324 -40.10 6.00 -22.39
CA VAL A 324 -41.21 5.20 -21.92
C VAL A 324 -41.71 5.72 -20.58
N PRO A 325 -43.00 5.44 -20.18
CA PRO A 325 -43.51 5.75 -18.86
C PRO A 325 -42.66 5.09 -17.78
N VAL A 326 -42.24 5.88 -16.78
CA VAL A 326 -41.42 5.40 -15.66
C VAL A 326 -42.14 5.70 -14.34
N LYS A 327 -42.33 4.67 -13.52
CA LYS A 327 -42.81 4.82 -12.14
C LYS A 327 -41.60 5.01 -11.22
N VAL A 328 -41.59 6.06 -10.40
CA VAL A 328 -40.57 6.31 -9.41
C VAL A 328 -41.11 6.16 -8.01
N ALA A 329 -40.41 5.40 -7.16
CA ALA A 329 -40.67 5.25 -5.75
C ALA A 329 -39.37 5.46 -4.97
N VAL A 330 -39.35 6.44 -4.06
CA VAL A 330 -38.17 6.77 -3.20
C VAL A 330 -38.64 6.69 -1.76
N GLU A 331 -38.21 5.61 -1.06
CA GLU A 331 -38.57 5.34 0.33
C GLU A 331 -37.34 5.49 1.23
N LEU A 332 -37.00 6.73 1.58
CA LEU A 332 -35.86 7.05 2.41
C LEU A 332 -36.30 7.71 3.72
N PRO A 333 -35.89 7.16 4.90
CA PRO A 333 -36.26 7.73 6.19
C PRO A 333 -35.62 9.08 6.49
N GLU A 334 -34.48 9.34 5.89
CA GLU A 334 -33.69 10.57 6.00
C GLU A 334 -32.93 10.84 4.68
N ARG A 335 -32.47 12.07 4.51
CA ARG A 335 -31.72 12.45 3.31
C ARG A 335 -30.31 11.88 3.35
N PRO A 336 -29.83 11.19 2.29
CA PRO A 336 -28.45 10.72 2.19
C PRO A 336 -27.45 11.89 2.14
N SER A 337 -26.14 11.59 2.25
CA SER A 337 -25.11 12.58 2.00
C SER A 337 -25.15 13.06 0.53
N ALA A 338 -24.70 14.29 0.26
CA ALA A 338 -24.70 14.84 -1.09
C ALA A 338 -23.91 13.97 -2.10
N SER A 339 -22.85 13.30 -1.66
CA SER A 339 -22.07 12.35 -2.46
C SER A 339 -22.93 11.15 -2.86
N VAL A 340 -23.65 10.56 -1.89
CA VAL A 340 -24.51 9.38 -2.12
C VAL A 340 -25.70 9.74 -3.01
N GLU A 341 -26.32 10.91 -2.81
CA GLU A 341 -27.38 11.42 -3.69
C GLU A 341 -26.89 11.59 -5.13
N GLY A 342 -25.67 12.15 -5.30
CA GLY A 342 -25.05 12.34 -6.61
C GLY A 342 -24.82 10.99 -7.31
N ILE A 343 -24.23 10.01 -6.63
CA ILE A 343 -23.99 8.68 -7.17
C ILE A 343 -25.30 8.01 -7.57
N ALA A 344 -26.32 8.06 -6.71
CA ALA A 344 -27.63 7.48 -6.98
C ALA A 344 -28.30 8.13 -8.20
N TYR A 345 -28.29 9.45 -8.28
CA TYR A 345 -28.83 10.20 -9.40
C TYR A 345 -28.16 9.82 -10.73
N PHE A 346 -26.82 9.80 -10.79
CA PHE A 346 -26.11 9.44 -12.01
C PHE A 346 -26.33 7.97 -12.40
N THR A 347 -26.35 7.07 -11.43
CA THR A 347 -26.65 5.64 -11.67
C THR A 347 -28.00 5.46 -12.32
N VAL A 348 -29.05 6.04 -11.74
CA VAL A 348 -30.41 5.92 -12.28
C VAL A 348 -30.54 6.64 -13.63
N SER A 349 -29.90 7.79 -13.81
CA SER A 349 -29.91 8.53 -15.08
C SER A 349 -29.33 7.69 -16.22
N GLU A 350 -28.18 7.05 -15.98
CA GLU A 350 -27.53 6.17 -16.97
C GLU A 350 -28.39 4.94 -17.28
N LEU A 351 -28.99 4.32 -16.25
CA LEU A 351 -29.87 3.17 -16.43
C LEU A 351 -31.13 3.53 -17.23
N LEU A 352 -31.79 4.65 -16.96
CA LEU A 352 -32.95 5.12 -17.73
C LEU A 352 -32.57 5.53 -19.18
N GLN A 353 -31.36 6.02 -19.38
CA GLN A 353 -30.85 6.26 -20.72
C GLN A 353 -30.67 4.94 -21.49
N ASN A 354 -30.18 3.89 -20.82
CA ASN A 354 -30.08 2.55 -21.41
C ASN A 354 -31.44 1.97 -21.75
N VAL A 355 -32.44 2.14 -20.88
CA VAL A 355 -33.84 1.77 -21.17
C VAL A 355 -34.31 2.47 -22.45
N SER A 356 -34.11 3.79 -22.52
CA SER A 356 -34.56 4.59 -23.70
C SER A 356 -33.87 4.18 -25.01
N LYS A 357 -32.57 3.84 -24.97
CA LYS A 357 -31.79 3.53 -26.16
C LYS A 357 -31.86 2.07 -26.59
N HIS A 358 -31.96 1.16 -25.65
CA HIS A 358 -31.64 -0.25 -25.89
C HIS A 358 -32.76 -1.24 -25.53
N ALA A 359 -33.62 -0.93 -24.54
CA ALA A 359 -34.54 -1.91 -24.02
C ALA A 359 -35.73 -2.26 -24.92
N ARG A 360 -36.24 -1.32 -25.74
CA ARG A 360 -37.53 -1.44 -26.46
C ARG A 360 -38.67 -1.77 -25.52
N ALA A 361 -38.60 -1.27 -24.30
CA ALA A 361 -39.61 -1.49 -23.25
C ALA A 361 -40.87 -0.68 -23.54
N ARG A 362 -41.97 -1.07 -22.84
CA ARG A 362 -43.22 -0.30 -22.84
C ARG A 362 -43.34 0.52 -21.55
N THR A 363 -42.76 0.00 -20.44
CA THR A 363 -42.76 0.63 -19.14
C THR A 363 -41.48 0.33 -18.41
N ALA A 364 -41.10 1.21 -17.44
CA ALA A 364 -40.02 0.99 -16.51
C ALA A 364 -40.40 1.43 -15.09
N SER A 365 -39.65 0.96 -14.09
CA SER A 365 -39.74 1.43 -12.70
C SER A 365 -38.37 1.75 -12.14
N VAL A 366 -38.34 2.70 -11.21
CA VAL A 366 -37.21 3.07 -10.38
C VAL A 366 -37.65 2.98 -8.95
N ASP A 367 -37.00 2.12 -8.19
CA ASP A 367 -37.24 1.93 -6.76
C ASP A 367 -35.95 2.23 -5.99
N VAL A 368 -36.05 3.11 -4.97
CA VAL A 368 -34.91 3.52 -4.13
C VAL A 368 -35.29 3.39 -2.67
N TRP A 369 -34.50 2.61 -1.92
CA TRP A 369 -34.76 2.40 -0.49
C TRP A 369 -33.47 2.22 0.28
N ARG A 370 -33.55 2.32 1.60
CA ARG A 370 -32.45 2.03 2.51
C ARG A 370 -32.58 0.62 3.08
N SER A 371 -31.49 -0.14 3.09
CA SER A 371 -31.39 -1.43 3.78
C SER A 371 -30.16 -1.44 4.66
N GLY A 372 -30.36 -1.35 5.98
CA GLY A 372 -29.24 -1.26 6.94
C GLY A 372 -28.35 -0.04 6.70
N ASP A 373 -27.08 -0.27 6.39
CA ASP A 373 -26.07 0.76 6.10
C ASP A 373 -25.82 0.95 4.59
N ARG A 374 -26.80 0.56 3.76
CA ARG A 374 -26.74 0.64 2.30
C ARG A 374 -27.94 1.38 1.73
N LEU A 375 -27.70 2.21 0.70
CA LEU A 375 -28.72 2.70 -0.22
C LEU A 375 -28.83 1.70 -1.36
N LEU A 376 -30.02 1.20 -1.62
CA LEU A 376 -30.32 0.35 -2.76
C LEU A 376 -31.15 1.12 -3.77
N LEU A 377 -30.84 0.91 -5.04
CA LEU A 377 -31.60 1.43 -6.16
C LEU A 377 -31.77 0.31 -7.17
N GLN A 378 -33.01 0.19 -7.65
CA GLN A 378 -33.35 -0.80 -8.64
C GLN A 378 -34.08 -0.13 -9.81
N VAL A 379 -33.65 -0.45 -11.03
CA VAL A 379 -34.32 -0.04 -12.25
C VAL A 379 -34.74 -1.28 -13.00
N THR A 380 -36.03 -1.39 -13.28
CA THR A 380 -36.61 -2.52 -13.98
C THR A 380 -37.34 -2.04 -15.24
N ASP A 381 -37.15 -2.73 -16.36
CA ASP A 381 -37.90 -2.52 -17.60
C ASP A 381 -38.49 -3.84 -18.12
N ASP A 382 -39.58 -3.73 -18.87
CA ASP A 382 -40.29 -4.84 -19.53
C ASP A 382 -39.84 -5.08 -20.97
N GLY A 383 -38.56 -4.72 -21.27
CA GLY A 383 -38.02 -4.76 -22.63
C GLY A 383 -37.54 -6.14 -23.11
N ARG A 384 -36.68 -6.16 -24.12
CA ARG A 384 -36.18 -7.40 -24.74
C ARG A 384 -35.16 -8.17 -23.94
N GLY A 385 -34.62 -7.62 -22.86
CA GLY A 385 -33.51 -8.20 -22.11
C GLY A 385 -32.22 -8.38 -22.91
N GLY A 386 -31.34 -9.27 -22.41
CA GLY A 386 -30.07 -9.62 -23.03
C GLY A 386 -28.95 -8.60 -22.76
N ALA A 387 -29.08 -7.78 -21.72
CA ALA A 387 -28.01 -6.89 -21.30
C ALA A 387 -26.89 -7.68 -20.59
N ASP A 388 -25.65 -7.49 -21.02
CA ASP A 388 -24.45 -8.09 -20.41
C ASP A 388 -23.58 -7.00 -19.80
N ALA A 389 -23.37 -7.08 -18.48
CA ALA A 389 -22.51 -6.15 -17.76
C ALA A 389 -21.03 -6.19 -18.22
N ARG A 390 -20.60 -7.28 -18.86
CA ARG A 390 -19.21 -7.48 -19.32
C ARG A 390 -18.99 -7.10 -20.79
N ALA A 391 -20.04 -7.06 -21.60
CA ALA A 391 -19.95 -6.86 -23.05
C ALA A 391 -20.14 -5.39 -23.49
N GLY A 392 -20.66 -4.50 -22.61
CA GLY A 392 -20.99 -3.10 -22.94
C GLY A 392 -20.14 -2.09 -22.13
N THR A 393 -19.74 -0.98 -22.78
CA THR A 393 -18.95 0.09 -22.10
C THR A 393 -19.75 0.84 -21.04
N GLY A 394 -21.09 0.93 -21.14
CA GLY A 394 -21.97 1.66 -20.23
C GLY A 394 -22.12 0.99 -18.86
N LEU A 395 -22.57 -0.26 -18.83
CA LEU A 395 -22.79 -1.01 -17.59
C LEU A 395 -21.46 -1.36 -16.91
N ALA A 396 -20.40 -1.71 -17.67
CA ALA A 396 -19.07 -1.94 -17.13
C ALA A 396 -18.49 -0.66 -16.50
N GLY A 397 -18.67 0.49 -17.14
CA GLY A 397 -18.25 1.79 -16.59
C GLY A 397 -19.03 2.18 -15.32
N LEU A 398 -20.32 1.82 -15.25
CA LEU A 398 -21.15 2.04 -14.08
C LEU A 398 -20.71 1.13 -12.91
N ALA A 399 -20.45 -0.15 -13.18
CA ALA A 399 -19.92 -1.08 -12.19
C ALA A 399 -18.58 -0.61 -11.61
N GLY A 400 -17.64 -0.17 -12.45
CA GLY A 400 -16.35 0.36 -11.98
C GLY A 400 -16.48 1.64 -11.15
N ARG A 401 -17.44 2.52 -11.45
CA ARG A 401 -17.71 3.72 -10.63
C ARG A 401 -18.30 3.38 -9.26
N LEU A 402 -19.18 2.38 -9.20
CA LEU A 402 -19.74 1.91 -7.94
C LEU A 402 -18.70 1.20 -7.09
N ASP A 403 -17.86 0.35 -7.68
CA ASP A 403 -16.77 -0.35 -7.00
C ASP A 403 -15.77 0.63 -6.33
N ALA A 404 -15.49 1.77 -6.97
CA ALA A 404 -14.62 2.82 -6.43
C ALA A 404 -15.14 3.48 -5.13
N VAL A 405 -16.41 3.26 -4.79
CA VAL A 405 -17.07 3.77 -3.57
C VAL A 405 -17.59 2.63 -2.69
N ASP A 406 -17.00 1.45 -2.77
CA ASP A 406 -17.45 0.24 -2.06
C ASP A 406 -18.93 -0.13 -2.34
N GLY A 407 -19.40 0.24 -3.53
CA GLY A 407 -20.72 -0.14 -4.05
C GLY A 407 -20.68 -1.42 -4.87
N ALA A 408 -21.84 -1.89 -5.30
CA ALA A 408 -21.96 -3.06 -6.19
C ALA A 408 -23.06 -2.85 -7.23
N LEU A 409 -22.96 -3.56 -8.36
CA LEU A 409 -23.96 -3.59 -9.43
C LEU A 409 -24.32 -5.04 -9.77
N ALA A 410 -25.60 -5.37 -9.71
CA ALA A 410 -26.14 -6.65 -10.17
C ALA A 410 -27.07 -6.41 -11.37
N VAL A 411 -26.94 -7.24 -12.41
CA VAL A 411 -27.74 -7.15 -13.64
C VAL A 411 -28.40 -8.52 -13.86
N ASP A 412 -29.73 -8.52 -13.92
CA ASP A 412 -30.54 -9.66 -14.34
C ASP A 412 -31.30 -9.29 -15.60
N SER A 413 -30.93 -9.91 -16.71
CA SER A 413 -31.45 -9.55 -18.03
C SER A 413 -31.54 -10.78 -18.94
N PRO A 414 -32.51 -11.68 -18.67
CA PRO A 414 -32.72 -12.84 -19.52
C PRO A 414 -33.16 -12.40 -20.94
N ALA A 415 -32.71 -13.10 -21.94
CA ALA A 415 -33.06 -12.81 -23.34
C ALA A 415 -34.59 -12.97 -23.54
N GLY A 416 -35.26 -11.90 -23.97
CA GLY A 416 -36.71 -11.83 -24.18
C GLY A 416 -37.53 -11.57 -22.89
N GLY A 417 -36.90 -11.28 -21.75
CA GLY A 417 -37.56 -11.20 -20.44
C GLY A 417 -37.34 -9.89 -19.67
N GLY A 418 -37.11 -8.75 -20.29
CA GLY A 418 -36.88 -7.49 -19.58
C GLY A 418 -35.50 -7.41 -18.91
N THR A 419 -35.21 -6.29 -18.23
CA THR A 419 -33.95 -6.08 -17.49
C THR A 419 -34.24 -5.53 -16.10
N THR A 420 -33.59 -6.09 -15.11
CA THR A 420 -33.54 -5.55 -13.76
C THR A 420 -32.09 -5.29 -13.38
N VAL A 421 -31.78 -4.05 -13.07
CA VAL A 421 -30.45 -3.64 -12.58
C VAL A 421 -30.61 -3.15 -11.15
N THR A 422 -29.87 -3.79 -10.24
CA THR A 422 -29.82 -3.37 -8.83
C THR A 422 -28.42 -2.85 -8.53
N ALA A 423 -28.34 -1.65 -7.98
CA ALA A 423 -27.11 -1.07 -7.49
C ALA A 423 -27.22 -0.82 -5.99
N GLU A 424 -26.10 -1.00 -5.29
CA GLU A 424 -25.98 -0.68 -3.87
C GLU A 424 -24.80 0.25 -3.62
N VAL A 425 -24.97 1.21 -2.70
CA VAL A 425 -23.96 2.20 -2.31
C VAL A 425 -23.96 2.31 -0.78
N PRO A 426 -22.79 2.45 -0.12
CA PRO A 426 -22.76 2.74 1.32
C PRO A 426 -23.56 3.99 1.65
N TRP A 427 -24.39 3.92 2.72
CA TRP A 427 -25.24 5.06 3.14
C TRP A 427 -24.44 6.31 3.51
N ARG A 428 -23.21 6.11 4.01
CA ARG A 428 -22.25 7.17 4.34
C ARG A 428 -20.95 6.88 3.56
N ALA A 429 -20.84 7.43 2.39
CA ALA A 429 -19.65 7.39 1.56
C ALA A 429 -18.81 8.68 1.74
#